data_b4d94559325da9741eee4b7a4c50516d
#
_entry.id   b4d94559325da9741eee4b7a4c50516d
#
_cell.length_a   1.000
_cell.length_b   1.000
_cell.length_c   1.000
_cell.angle_alpha   90.00
_cell.angle_beta   90.00
_cell.angle_gamma   90.00
#
_symmetry.space_group_name_H-M   'P 1'
#
loop_
_entity.id
_entity.type
_entity.pdbx_description
1 polymer ?
#
loop_
_entity_poly.entity_id
_entity_poly.type
_entity_poly.pdbx_seq_one_letter_code
_entity_poly.pdbx_strand_id
1 'polypeptide(L)'
;MFKHLENLDYEIKISLEDEGLTFDQATKIACLTHQQQTPLNIKIGGAEAISDMRFAENIGCKGCVAPMIESSYALHKFISSVYKNSFDFKNLFVNIESKQAYYNIKTILDSSDASHLYGIVLGRTDFIQSFGYTKSSVDSDECF
;
A
#
# COMPACT_ATOMS: atom_id res chain seq x y z
N MET A 1 22.54 13.93 -8.05
CA MET A 1 21.90 13.89 -6.72
C MET A 1 21.54 12.48 -6.25
N PHE A 2 21.72 11.43 -7.06
CA PHE A 2 21.33 10.05 -6.71
C PHE A 2 22.49 9.05 -6.51
N LYS A 3 23.75 9.52 -6.48
CA LYS A 3 24.95 8.65 -6.35
C LYS A 3 25.10 7.90 -5.00
N HIS A 4 24.23 8.17 -4.02
CA HIS A 4 24.28 7.47 -2.72
C HIS A 4 23.26 6.34 -2.59
N LEU A 5 22.46 6.05 -3.64
CA LEU A 5 21.45 4.99 -3.62
C LEU A 5 21.90 3.69 -4.30
N GLU A 6 23.11 3.67 -4.86
CA GLU A 6 23.62 2.53 -5.66
C GLU A 6 23.80 1.21 -4.86
N ASN A 7 23.60 1.23 -3.53
CA ASN A 7 23.72 0.04 -2.67
C ASN A 7 22.52 -0.14 -1.71
N LEU A 8 21.41 0.53 -1.94
CA LEU A 8 20.21 0.34 -1.13
C LEU A 8 19.18 -0.46 -1.94
N ASP A 9 18.75 -1.59 -1.41
CA ASP A 9 17.57 -2.30 -1.90
C ASP A 9 16.34 -1.42 -1.58
N TYR A 10 15.88 -0.65 -2.57
CA TYR A 10 14.70 0.18 -2.44
C TYR A 10 13.64 -0.20 -3.48
N GLU A 11 12.40 -0.03 -3.10
CA GLU A 11 11.25 -0.19 -3.96
C GLU A 11 10.49 1.15 -4.04
N ILE A 12 9.87 1.41 -5.18
CA ILE A 12 9.05 2.61 -5.36
C ILE A 12 7.60 2.26 -5.07
N LYS A 13 6.91 3.14 -4.33
CA LYS A 13 5.45 3.07 -4.14
C LYS A 13 4.80 4.29 -4.80
N ILE A 14 3.76 4.04 -5.58
CA ILE A 14 2.85 5.07 -6.11
C ILE A 14 1.42 4.83 -5.61
N SER A 15 0.59 5.86 -5.66
CA SER A 15 -0.83 5.78 -5.29
C SER A 15 -1.70 6.37 -6.39
N LEU A 16 -2.78 5.69 -6.73
CA LEU A 16 -3.77 6.20 -7.67
C LEU A 16 -4.63 7.28 -7.02
N GLU A 17 -4.96 7.12 -5.74
CA GLU A 17 -5.83 8.02 -4.98
C GLU A 17 -5.06 9.21 -4.39
N ASP A 18 -4.09 8.94 -3.50
CA ASP A 18 -3.41 9.99 -2.72
C ASP A 18 -2.62 10.96 -3.60
N GLU A 19 -1.98 10.46 -4.65
CA GLU A 19 -1.17 11.25 -5.57
C GLU A 19 -1.99 11.70 -6.80
N GLY A 20 -3.23 11.22 -6.94
CA GLY A 20 -4.11 11.56 -8.04
C GLY A 20 -3.58 11.18 -9.42
N LEU A 21 -2.79 10.10 -9.48
CA LEU A 21 -2.18 9.65 -10.73
C LEU A 21 -3.23 9.08 -11.68
N THR A 22 -3.20 9.55 -12.92
CA THR A 22 -3.93 8.87 -14.00
C THR A 22 -3.23 7.56 -14.37
N PHE A 23 -3.95 6.63 -14.97
CA PHE A 23 -3.37 5.37 -15.46
C PHE A 23 -2.22 5.59 -16.45
N ASP A 24 -2.32 6.62 -17.30
CA ASP A 24 -1.23 6.99 -18.23
C ASP A 24 0.04 7.44 -17.49
N GLN A 25 -0.11 8.26 -16.45
CA GLN A 25 1.03 8.69 -15.62
C GLN A 25 1.66 7.51 -14.86
N ALA A 26 0.83 6.66 -14.25
CA ALA A 26 1.31 5.45 -13.57
C ALA A 26 2.04 4.50 -14.54
N THR A 27 1.54 4.33 -15.77
CA THR A 27 2.21 3.54 -16.82
C THR A 27 3.57 4.11 -17.17
N LYS A 28 3.69 5.44 -17.31
CA LYS A 28 4.98 6.09 -17.57
C LYS A 28 5.99 5.87 -16.46
N ILE A 29 5.54 5.95 -15.19
CA ILE A 29 6.39 5.65 -14.04
C ILE A 29 6.83 4.18 -14.09
N ALA A 30 5.91 3.25 -14.36
CA ALA A 30 6.23 1.83 -14.49
C ALA A 30 7.30 1.58 -15.57
N CYS A 31 7.19 2.20 -16.72
CA CYS A 31 8.23 2.10 -17.76
C CYS A 31 9.61 2.56 -17.27
N LEU A 32 9.67 3.67 -16.52
CA LEU A 32 10.93 4.21 -16.00
C LEU A 32 11.52 3.28 -14.94
N THR A 33 10.69 2.76 -14.01
CA THR A 33 11.15 1.85 -12.94
C THR A 33 11.63 0.53 -13.52
N HIS A 34 10.96 -0.01 -14.55
CA HIS A 34 11.41 -1.20 -15.27
C HIS A 34 12.78 -1.01 -15.95
N GLN A 35 13.00 0.14 -16.62
CA GLN A 35 14.30 0.45 -17.22
C GLN A 35 15.43 0.51 -16.19
N GLN A 36 15.13 0.91 -14.96
CA GLN A 36 16.08 1.00 -13.84
C GLN A 36 16.15 -0.29 -13.01
N GLN A 37 15.39 -1.32 -13.38
CA GLN A 37 15.25 -2.57 -12.61
C GLN A 37 14.79 -2.34 -11.15
N THR A 38 14.06 -1.26 -10.91
CA THR A 38 13.54 -0.91 -9.59
C THR A 38 12.13 -1.45 -9.42
N PRO A 39 11.85 -2.24 -8.38
CA PRO A 39 10.51 -2.76 -8.14
C PRO A 39 9.49 -1.65 -7.87
N LEU A 40 8.31 -1.77 -8.45
CA LEU A 40 7.21 -0.85 -8.29
C LEU A 40 6.08 -1.51 -7.49
N ASN A 41 5.60 -0.81 -6.46
CA ASN A 41 4.41 -1.16 -5.71
C ASN A 41 3.34 -0.10 -5.94
N ILE A 42 2.08 -0.48 -5.95
CA ILE A 42 0.97 0.44 -6.15
C ILE A 42 -0.05 0.37 -5.01
N LYS A 43 -0.42 1.52 -4.46
CA LYS A 43 -1.56 1.65 -3.54
C LYS A 43 -2.83 1.79 -4.38
N ILE A 44 -3.76 0.87 -4.16
CA ILE A 44 -5.06 0.79 -4.84
C ILE A 44 -6.12 1.58 -4.08
N GLY A 45 -7.29 1.84 -4.68
CA GLY A 45 -8.35 2.66 -4.10
C GLY A 45 -9.18 1.98 -3.00
N GLY A 46 -8.98 0.67 -2.75
CA GLY A 46 -9.71 -0.06 -1.72
C GLY A 46 -9.40 -1.54 -1.70
N ALA A 47 -9.80 -2.24 -0.63
CA ALA A 47 -9.52 -3.67 -0.43
C ALA A 47 -10.02 -4.58 -1.58
N GLU A 48 -11.04 -4.17 -2.31
CA GLU A 48 -11.63 -4.91 -3.43
C GLU A 48 -11.58 -4.12 -4.76
N ALA A 49 -10.62 -3.22 -4.92
CA ALA A 49 -10.44 -2.43 -6.15
C ALA A 49 -9.86 -3.29 -7.28
N ILE A 50 -10.66 -4.23 -7.81
CA ILE A 50 -10.25 -5.22 -8.81
C ILE A 50 -9.71 -4.56 -10.08
N SER A 51 -10.28 -3.44 -10.50
CA SER A 51 -9.82 -2.69 -11.68
C SER A 51 -8.41 -2.15 -11.48
N ASP A 52 -8.11 -1.63 -10.29
CA ASP A 52 -6.79 -1.13 -9.94
C ASP A 52 -5.78 -2.27 -9.86
N MET A 53 -6.16 -3.40 -9.24
CA MET A 53 -5.31 -4.60 -9.17
C MET A 53 -4.96 -5.11 -10.59
N ARG A 54 -5.96 -5.17 -11.48
CA ARG A 54 -5.74 -5.59 -12.87
C ARG A 54 -4.83 -4.62 -13.62
N PHE A 55 -5.03 -3.33 -13.44
CA PHE A 55 -4.16 -2.31 -13.99
C PHE A 55 -2.73 -2.45 -13.45
N ALA A 56 -2.58 -2.59 -12.13
CA ALA A 56 -1.29 -2.78 -11.47
C ALA A 56 -0.51 -3.98 -12.02
N GLU A 57 -1.18 -5.11 -12.17
CA GLU A 57 -0.60 -6.32 -12.78
C GLU A 57 -0.17 -6.07 -14.23
N ASN A 58 -1.03 -5.44 -15.04
CA ASN A 58 -0.76 -5.16 -16.45
C ASN A 58 0.46 -4.25 -16.66
N ILE A 59 0.72 -3.31 -15.75
CA ILE A 59 1.92 -2.45 -15.82
C ILE A 59 3.13 -3.06 -15.11
N GLY A 60 3.02 -4.29 -14.60
CA GLY A 60 4.12 -5.05 -13.99
C GLY A 60 4.50 -4.62 -12.59
N CYS A 61 3.55 -4.16 -11.78
CA CYS A 61 3.81 -3.91 -10.37
C CYS A 61 4.19 -5.19 -9.63
N LYS A 62 5.25 -5.14 -8.83
CA LYS A 62 5.69 -6.24 -7.98
C LYS A 62 4.75 -6.44 -6.79
N GLY A 63 4.25 -5.35 -6.24
CA GLY A 63 3.41 -5.39 -5.05
C GLY A 63 2.17 -4.52 -5.13
N CYS A 64 1.20 -4.88 -4.31
CA CYS A 64 -0.07 -4.21 -4.15
C CYS A 64 -0.26 -3.80 -2.68
N VAL A 65 -0.68 -2.56 -2.46
CA VAL A 65 -0.92 -1.98 -1.12
C VAL A 65 -2.40 -1.68 -0.98
N ALA A 66 -3.09 -2.37 -0.09
CA ALA A 66 -4.50 -2.08 0.21
C ALA A 66 -4.61 -0.99 1.28
N PRO A 67 -5.36 0.10 1.04
CA PRO A 67 -5.61 1.15 2.02
C PRO A 67 -6.62 0.71 3.07
N MET A 68 -6.69 1.43 4.19
CA MET A 68 -7.80 1.43 5.14
C MET A 68 -8.21 0.03 5.63
N ILE A 69 -7.23 -0.83 5.90
CA ILE A 69 -7.53 -2.16 6.48
C ILE A 69 -7.78 -2.00 7.98
N GLU A 70 -9.06 -1.93 8.35
CA GLU A 70 -9.53 -1.64 9.71
C GLU A 70 -10.06 -2.87 10.47
N SER A 71 -10.13 -4.02 9.82
CA SER A 71 -10.61 -5.26 10.41
C SER A 71 -10.01 -6.49 9.74
N SER A 72 -10.05 -7.65 10.42
CA SER A 72 -9.71 -8.94 9.81
C SER A 72 -10.59 -9.26 8.60
N TYR A 73 -11.85 -8.82 8.61
CA TYR A 73 -12.73 -8.99 7.47
C TYR A 73 -12.29 -8.16 6.25
N ALA A 74 -11.85 -6.90 6.45
CA ALA A 74 -11.29 -6.09 5.38
C ALA A 74 -10.03 -6.73 4.79
N LEU A 75 -9.14 -7.26 5.65
CA LEU A 75 -7.98 -8.04 5.21
C LEU A 75 -8.41 -9.27 4.40
N HIS A 76 -9.39 -10.04 4.91
CA HIS A 76 -9.94 -11.19 4.19
C HIS A 76 -10.46 -10.83 2.80
N LYS A 77 -11.15 -9.71 2.66
CA LYS A 77 -11.67 -9.22 1.38
C LYS A 77 -10.54 -8.90 0.40
N PHE A 78 -9.47 -8.26 0.87
CA PHE A 78 -8.30 -7.94 0.06
C PHE A 78 -7.61 -9.24 -0.42
N ILE A 79 -7.23 -10.11 0.49
CA ILE A 79 -6.54 -11.37 0.15
C ILE A 79 -7.40 -12.24 -0.77
N SER A 80 -8.70 -12.38 -0.45
CA SER A 80 -9.65 -13.10 -1.30
C SER A 80 -9.76 -12.51 -2.71
N SER A 81 -9.71 -11.18 -2.84
CA SER A 81 -9.77 -10.51 -4.14
C SER A 81 -8.56 -10.82 -5.00
N VAL A 82 -7.37 -10.84 -4.40
CA VAL A 82 -6.13 -11.22 -5.09
C VAL A 82 -6.21 -12.65 -5.60
N TYR A 83 -6.53 -13.61 -4.73
CA TYR A 83 -6.54 -15.05 -5.10
C TYR A 83 -7.68 -15.43 -6.04
N LYS A 84 -8.89 -14.93 -5.82
CA LYS A 84 -10.04 -15.26 -6.70
C LYS A 84 -9.86 -14.75 -8.14
N ASN A 85 -9.11 -13.70 -8.33
CA ASN A 85 -8.82 -13.15 -9.65
C ASN A 85 -7.45 -13.60 -10.20
N SER A 86 -6.74 -14.46 -9.46
CA SER A 86 -5.44 -15.02 -9.86
C SER A 86 -4.37 -13.95 -10.14
N PHE A 87 -4.39 -12.82 -9.41
CA PHE A 87 -3.34 -11.79 -9.53
C PHE A 87 -2.01 -12.28 -8.99
N ASP A 88 -0.92 -12.05 -9.74
CA ASP A 88 0.44 -12.52 -9.41
C ASP A 88 1.29 -11.42 -8.75
N PHE A 89 0.81 -10.81 -7.68
CA PHE A 89 1.63 -9.91 -6.87
C PHE A 89 2.57 -10.71 -5.96
N LYS A 90 3.86 -10.36 -5.98
CA LYS A 90 4.87 -10.98 -5.11
C LYS A 90 4.80 -10.44 -3.68
N ASN A 91 4.42 -9.17 -3.51
CA ASN A 91 4.38 -8.49 -2.24
C ASN A 91 2.97 -7.91 -2.00
N LEU A 92 2.28 -8.39 -0.97
CA LEU A 92 1.01 -7.82 -0.53
C LEU A 92 1.23 -7.01 0.73
N PHE A 93 0.82 -5.76 0.69
CA PHE A 93 0.92 -4.84 1.82
C PHE A 93 -0.47 -4.32 2.21
N VAL A 94 -0.59 -3.93 3.45
CA VAL A 94 -1.77 -3.23 3.96
C VAL A 94 -1.37 -1.95 4.67
N ASN A 95 -2.18 -0.90 4.51
CA ASN A 95 -2.03 0.33 5.29
C ASN A 95 -2.80 0.21 6.61
N ILE A 96 -2.09 0.48 7.69
CA ILE A 96 -2.66 0.79 9.01
C ILE A 96 -2.59 2.31 9.15
N GLU A 97 -3.71 2.98 8.92
CA GLU A 97 -3.75 4.43 8.74
C GLU A 97 -4.95 5.09 9.42
N SER A 98 -5.59 4.38 10.36
CA SER A 98 -6.68 4.94 11.14
C SER A 98 -6.65 4.49 12.60
N LYS A 99 -7.30 5.27 13.46
CA LYS A 99 -7.54 4.93 14.86
C LYS A 99 -8.21 3.56 15.01
N GLN A 100 -9.16 3.24 14.12
CA GLN A 100 -9.87 1.97 14.13
C GLN A 100 -8.93 0.81 13.80
N ALA A 101 -8.08 0.97 12.77
CA ALA A 101 -7.06 -0.02 12.40
C ALA A 101 -6.08 -0.26 13.55
N TYR A 102 -5.67 0.79 14.25
CA TYR A 102 -4.78 0.70 15.41
C TYR A 102 -5.37 -0.16 16.54
N TYR A 103 -6.62 0.10 16.93
CA TYR A 103 -7.27 -0.69 17.99
C TYR A 103 -7.51 -2.16 17.59
N ASN A 104 -7.68 -2.42 16.31
CA ASN A 104 -7.92 -3.74 15.77
C ASN A 104 -6.65 -4.46 15.28
N ILE A 105 -5.46 -3.83 15.39
CA ILE A 105 -4.23 -4.34 14.76
C ILE A 105 -3.92 -5.79 15.18
N LYS A 106 -4.12 -6.10 16.46
CA LYS A 106 -3.90 -7.47 16.95
C LYS A 106 -4.84 -8.47 16.27
N THR A 107 -6.13 -8.16 16.19
CA THR A 107 -7.13 -9.02 15.54
C THR A 107 -6.87 -9.18 14.04
N ILE A 108 -6.40 -8.11 13.39
CA ILE A 108 -6.01 -8.15 11.97
C ILE A 108 -4.83 -9.09 11.77
N LEU A 109 -3.79 -8.96 12.60
CA LEU A 109 -2.55 -9.73 12.45
C LEU A 109 -2.64 -11.16 12.96
N ASP A 110 -3.54 -11.46 13.90
CA ASP A 110 -3.81 -12.83 14.36
C ASP A 110 -4.70 -13.62 13.37
N SER A 111 -5.24 -12.97 12.34
CA SER A 111 -6.04 -13.67 11.33
C SER A 111 -5.19 -14.54 10.40
N SER A 112 -5.77 -15.62 9.88
CA SER A 112 -5.07 -16.52 8.94
C SER A 112 -4.59 -15.81 7.68
N ASP A 113 -5.32 -14.78 7.23
CA ASP A 113 -4.99 -14.01 6.02
C ASP A 113 -3.72 -13.16 6.20
N ALA A 114 -3.33 -12.83 7.43
CA ALA A 114 -2.12 -12.08 7.72
C ALA A 114 -0.84 -12.82 7.28
N SER A 115 -0.87 -14.15 7.21
CA SER A 115 0.24 -14.96 6.71
C SER A 115 0.57 -14.72 5.23
N HIS A 116 -0.34 -14.13 4.47
CA HIS A 116 -0.14 -13.77 3.06
C HIS A 116 0.48 -12.38 2.87
N LEU A 117 0.59 -11.58 3.94
CA LEU A 117 1.17 -10.26 3.86
C LEU A 117 2.70 -10.32 3.81
N TYR A 118 3.27 -9.53 2.92
CA TYR A 118 4.69 -9.23 2.92
C TYR A 118 5.05 -8.22 4.01
N GLY A 119 4.16 -7.26 4.28
CA GLY A 119 4.40 -6.24 5.29
C GLY A 119 3.22 -5.30 5.53
N ILE A 120 3.43 -4.39 6.45
CA ILE A 120 2.49 -3.36 6.86
C ILE A 120 3.10 -2.00 6.56
N VAL A 121 2.28 -1.09 6.08
CA VAL A 121 2.64 0.32 5.89
C VAL A 121 1.87 1.16 6.91
N LEU A 122 2.56 2.00 7.66
CA LEU A 122 1.93 2.98 8.54
C LEU A 122 1.66 4.27 7.76
N GLY A 123 0.41 4.56 7.47
CA GLY A 123 -0.03 5.80 6.84
C GLY A 123 -0.10 6.95 7.86
N ARG A 124 1.05 7.57 8.20
CA ARG A 124 1.17 8.52 9.32
C ARG A 124 0.21 9.70 9.25
N THR A 125 -0.01 10.27 8.07
CA THR A 125 -0.87 11.43 7.88
C THR A 125 -2.32 11.11 8.25
N ASP A 126 -2.90 10.09 7.63
CA ASP A 126 -4.28 9.68 7.88
C ASP A 126 -4.43 9.13 9.31
N PHE A 127 -3.40 8.42 9.79
CA PHE A 127 -3.35 7.91 11.14
C PHE A 127 -3.56 9.02 12.17
N ILE A 128 -2.74 10.07 12.17
CA ILE A 128 -2.87 11.14 13.16
C ILE A 128 -4.15 11.97 12.95
N GLN A 129 -4.59 12.19 11.71
CA GLN A 129 -5.84 12.87 11.44
C GLN A 129 -7.05 12.10 11.98
N SER A 130 -7.02 10.78 11.96
CA SER A 130 -8.07 9.95 12.56
C SER A 130 -8.19 10.08 14.08
N PHE A 131 -7.13 10.55 14.75
CA PHE A 131 -7.15 10.91 16.18
C PHE A 131 -7.54 12.37 16.43
N GLY A 132 -7.78 13.16 15.38
CA GLY A 132 -8.17 14.56 15.47
C GLY A 132 -7.00 15.56 15.41
N TYR A 133 -5.79 15.10 15.14
CA TYR A 133 -4.63 15.98 14.93
C TYR A 133 -4.59 16.54 13.52
N THR A 134 -3.85 17.61 13.33
CA THR A 134 -3.66 18.21 12.01
C THR A 134 -2.51 17.55 11.26
N LYS A 135 -2.50 17.67 9.92
CA LYS A 135 -1.42 17.14 9.08
C LYS A 135 -0.04 17.71 9.47
N SER A 136 0.02 18.94 9.95
CA SER A 136 1.27 19.60 10.41
C SER A 136 1.84 18.99 11.69
N SER A 137 1.06 18.20 12.43
CA SER A 137 1.51 17.54 13.66
C SER A 137 2.19 16.19 13.43
N VAL A 138 2.32 15.72 12.18
CA VAL A 138 2.85 14.36 11.86
C VAL A 138 4.25 14.11 12.45
N ASP A 139 5.08 15.13 12.48
CA ASP A 139 6.45 15.04 12.94
C ASP A 139 6.67 15.84 14.26
N SER A 140 5.60 16.17 14.99
CA SER A 140 5.68 16.81 16.30
C SER A 140 5.75 15.80 17.44
N ASP A 141 6.42 16.19 18.54
CA ASP A 141 6.53 15.36 19.77
C ASP A 141 5.17 15.08 20.43
N GLU A 142 4.12 15.78 20.04
CA GLU A 142 2.76 15.59 20.56
C GLU A 142 2.07 14.33 20.05
N CYS A 143 2.63 13.70 19.01
CA CYS A 143 2.05 12.51 18.36
C CYS A 143 2.70 11.19 18.78
N PHE A 144 3.72 11.23 19.67
CA PHE A 144 4.47 10.04 20.10
C PHE A 144 4.58 9.94 21.61
#